data_3ed2ba91dc26491e7df4efdb11c8c811
#
_entry.id   3ed2ba91dc26491e7df4efdb11c8c811
#
_cell.length_a   1.000
_cell.length_b   1.000
_cell.length_c   1.000
_cell.angle_alpha   90.00
_cell.angle_beta   90.00
_cell.angle_gamma   90.00
#
_symmetry.space_group_name_H-M   'P 1'
#
loop_
_entity.id
_entity.type
_entity.pdbx_description
1 polymer ?
#
loop_
_entity_poly.entity_id
_entity_poly.type
_entity_poly.pdbx_seq_one_letter_code
_entity_poly.pdbx_strand_id
1 'polypeptide(L)'
;MLQLRRLVFVLAGSLALAAPALAGKLAIVIDDFGYRPGTENQVLAMPAEVSVAVLPNAPHAREMATKAHNQGHDVLIHLPMAPLSKQPLEKDTLRPDMSADEIARIIREAVSSVPYAIGMNNHMGSAMTSSLPGMQKVMASLAHYNLFFLDSMTIGNSQAMRAAAGTGVKVIKRKVFLDDTQNDADIRYQFNRAVALARRNGSAIA
;
A
#
# COMPACT_ATOMS: atom_id res chain seq x y z
N MET A 1 56.20 61.90 -8.15
CA MET A 1 55.16 61.26 -8.98
C MET A 1 54.74 59.93 -8.31
N LEU A 2 53.63 59.94 -7.55
CA LEU A 2 53.12 58.74 -6.86
C LEU A 2 52.08 58.06 -7.74
N GLN A 3 52.34 56.84 -8.16
CA GLN A 3 51.36 56.00 -8.89
C GLN A 3 50.49 55.27 -7.90
N LEU A 4 49.19 55.61 -7.90
CA LEU A 4 48.15 54.97 -7.08
C LEU A 4 47.65 53.69 -7.78
N ARG A 5 48.05 52.50 -7.32
CA ARG A 5 47.51 51.23 -7.81
C ARG A 5 46.15 50.99 -7.17
N ARG A 6 45.09 51.08 -7.98
CA ARG A 6 43.71 50.65 -7.57
C ARG A 6 43.64 49.14 -7.56
N LEU A 7 43.45 48.55 -6.39
CA LEU A 7 43.16 47.15 -6.19
C LEU A 7 41.64 46.96 -6.41
N VAL A 8 41.26 46.27 -7.50
CA VAL A 8 39.85 45.88 -7.72
C VAL A 8 39.64 44.51 -7.10
N PHE A 9 38.91 44.47 -5.96
CA PHE A 9 38.42 43.20 -5.41
C PHE A 9 37.21 42.73 -6.20
N VAL A 10 37.33 41.65 -6.94
CA VAL A 10 36.21 40.93 -7.55
C VAL A 10 35.65 39.97 -6.49
N LEU A 11 34.50 40.32 -5.93
CA LEU A 11 33.75 39.45 -5.03
C LEU A 11 33.01 38.43 -5.87
N ALA A 12 33.59 37.23 -6.03
CA ALA A 12 32.91 36.10 -6.67
C ALA A 12 31.89 35.55 -5.70
N GLY A 13 30.66 36.03 -5.77
CA GLY A 13 29.52 35.48 -5.02
C GLY A 13 29.16 34.08 -5.56
N SER A 14 29.50 33.03 -4.79
CA SER A 14 29.05 31.67 -5.07
C SER A 14 27.54 31.59 -4.82
N LEU A 15 26.73 31.69 -5.89
CA LEU A 15 25.32 31.31 -5.84
C LEU A 15 25.25 29.81 -5.64
N ALA A 16 25.10 29.36 -4.39
CA ALA A 16 24.72 27.98 -4.09
C ALA A 16 23.28 27.77 -4.61
N LEU A 17 23.14 27.14 -5.75
CA LEU A 17 21.84 26.64 -6.23
C LEU A 17 21.35 25.58 -5.23
N ALA A 18 20.46 26.00 -4.33
CA ALA A 18 19.73 25.08 -3.48
C ALA A 18 18.88 24.19 -4.39
N ALA A 19 19.29 22.93 -4.60
CA ALA A 19 18.46 21.94 -5.26
C ALA A 19 17.12 21.85 -4.50
N PRO A 20 15.97 21.86 -5.20
CA PRO A 20 14.70 21.72 -4.53
C PRO A 20 14.73 20.39 -3.76
N ALA A 21 14.57 20.46 -2.44
CA ALA A 21 14.38 19.27 -1.63
C ALA A 21 13.03 18.66 -2.05
N LEU A 22 13.06 17.59 -2.84
CA LEU A 22 11.87 16.82 -3.15
C LEU A 22 11.32 16.28 -1.83
N ALA A 23 10.20 16.83 -1.38
CA ALA A 23 9.50 16.32 -0.21
C ALA A 23 9.13 14.86 -0.44
N GLY A 24 9.60 13.96 0.43
CA GLY A 24 9.26 12.54 0.33
C GLY A 24 7.76 12.33 0.51
N LYS A 25 7.16 11.44 -0.30
CA LYS A 25 5.73 11.08 -0.22
C LYS A 25 5.56 9.88 0.71
N LEU A 26 4.71 10.02 1.73
CA LEU A 26 4.29 8.90 2.59
C LEU A 26 2.84 8.57 2.28
N ALA A 27 2.57 7.33 1.85
CA ALA A 27 1.23 6.78 1.78
C ALA A 27 0.97 5.92 3.03
N ILE A 28 -0.18 6.12 3.64
CA ILE A 28 -0.66 5.32 4.77
C ILE A 28 -1.91 4.57 4.32
N VAL A 29 -1.94 3.26 4.60
CA VAL A 29 -3.10 2.42 4.33
C VAL A 29 -3.57 1.82 5.64
N ILE A 30 -4.85 1.98 5.95
CA ILE A 30 -5.50 1.35 7.11
C ILE A 30 -6.36 0.19 6.63
N ASP A 31 -6.00 -1.00 7.08
CA ASP A 31 -6.59 -2.27 6.64
C ASP A 31 -7.84 -2.66 7.47
N ASP A 32 -8.45 -3.81 7.15
CA ASP A 32 -9.51 -4.51 7.87
C ASP A 32 -10.86 -3.76 7.96
N PHE A 33 -11.15 -2.88 7.02
CA PHE A 33 -12.45 -2.19 6.95
C PHE A 33 -13.61 -3.13 6.59
N GLY A 34 -14.78 -2.82 7.13
CA GLY A 34 -16.05 -3.46 6.82
C GLY A 34 -16.70 -4.22 7.99
N TYR A 35 -16.02 -4.40 9.11
CA TYR A 35 -16.53 -5.09 10.30
C TYR A 35 -16.94 -4.14 11.44
N ARG A 36 -16.33 -2.96 11.54
CA ARG A 36 -16.46 -2.07 12.69
C ARG A 36 -16.75 -0.62 12.29
N PRO A 37 -17.91 -0.31 11.69
CA PRO A 37 -18.21 1.02 11.17
C PRO A 37 -17.99 2.16 12.17
N GLY A 38 -18.21 1.91 13.48
CA GLY A 38 -17.99 2.90 14.53
C GLY A 38 -16.54 3.37 14.61
N THR A 39 -15.58 2.45 14.64
CA THR A 39 -14.13 2.74 14.65
C THR A 39 -13.66 3.23 13.28
N GLU A 40 -14.13 2.58 12.22
CA GLU A 40 -13.76 2.92 10.84
C GLU A 40 -14.17 4.36 10.47
N ASN A 41 -15.31 4.82 10.97
CA ASN A 41 -15.73 6.22 10.82
C ASN A 41 -14.77 7.23 11.46
N GLN A 42 -14.04 6.85 12.51
CA GLN A 42 -13.01 7.71 13.10
C GLN A 42 -11.80 7.81 12.17
N VAL A 43 -11.45 6.72 11.49
CA VAL A 43 -10.39 6.73 10.45
C VAL A 43 -10.82 7.59 9.27
N LEU A 44 -12.08 7.49 8.82
CA LEU A 44 -12.61 8.32 7.74
C LEU A 44 -12.73 9.82 8.10
N ALA A 45 -12.60 10.19 9.37
CA ALA A 45 -12.48 11.57 9.81
C ALA A 45 -11.04 12.11 9.71
N MET A 46 -10.06 11.25 9.40
CA MET A 46 -8.67 11.64 9.12
C MET A 46 -8.57 12.34 7.74
N PRO A 47 -7.41 12.97 7.43
CA PRO A 47 -7.20 13.53 6.10
C PRO A 47 -7.40 12.52 4.98
N ALA A 48 -8.00 12.94 3.86
CA ALA A 48 -8.38 12.08 2.72
C ALA A 48 -7.17 11.39 2.05
N GLU A 49 -5.95 11.83 2.33
CA GLU A 49 -4.69 11.21 1.88
C GLU A 49 -4.41 9.86 2.55
N VAL A 50 -5.13 9.52 3.64
CA VAL A 50 -5.09 8.17 4.24
C VAL A 50 -5.96 7.25 3.40
N SER A 51 -5.37 6.20 2.84
CA SER A 51 -6.09 5.17 2.08
C SER A 51 -6.68 4.12 3.04
N VAL A 52 -7.75 3.47 2.62
CA VAL A 52 -8.37 2.37 3.39
C VAL A 52 -8.45 1.10 2.55
N ALA A 53 -8.29 -0.06 3.19
CA ALA A 53 -8.43 -1.34 2.53
C ALA A 53 -9.56 -2.16 3.18
N VAL A 54 -10.50 -2.61 2.35
CA VAL A 54 -11.79 -3.17 2.76
C VAL A 54 -11.82 -4.67 2.50
N LEU A 55 -12.16 -5.45 3.54
CA LEU A 55 -12.37 -6.89 3.45
C LEU A 55 -13.66 -7.17 2.64
N PRO A 56 -13.60 -7.86 1.49
CA PRO A 56 -14.73 -7.95 0.56
C PRO A 56 -15.92 -8.74 1.09
N ASN A 57 -15.68 -9.66 2.04
CA ASN A 57 -16.72 -10.48 2.67
C ASN A 57 -17.25 -9.89 3.99
N ALA A 58 -16.74 -8.74 4.42
CA ALA A 58 -17.21 -8.06 5.60
C ALA A 58 -18.67 -7.54 5.42
N PRO A 59 -19.50 -7.55 6.47
CA PRO A 59 -20.92 -7.22 6.34
C PRO A 59 -21.19 -5.78 5.88
N HIS A 60 -20.26 -4.86 6.13
CA HIS A 60 -20.35 -3.46 5.73
C HIS A 60 -19.37 -3.08 4.61
N ALA A 61 -18.79 -4.05 3.87
CA ALA A 61 -17.76 -3.79 2.87
C ALA A 61 -18.17 -2.70 1.87
N ARG A 62 -19.32 -2.88 1.21
CA ARG A 62 -19.83 -1.93 0.21
C ARG A 62 -20.14 -0.56 0.82
N GLU A 63 -20.75 -0.53 1.99
CA GLU A 63 -21.08 0.71 2.70
C GLU A 63 -19.83 1.52 2.99
N MET A 64 -18.83 0.89 3.62
CA MET A 64 -17.60 1.56 4.02
C MET A 64 -16.74 1.97 2.83
N ALA A 65 -16.66 1.15 1.79
CA ALA A 65 -15.98 1.51 0.55
C ALA A 65 -16.60 2.75 -0.11
N THR A 66 -17.94 2.78 -0.21
CA THR A 66 -18.67 3.91 -0.78
C THR A 66 -18.49 5.17 0.06
N LYS A 67 -18.55 5.04 1.38
CA LYS A 67 -18.37 6.17 2.29
C LYS A 67 -16.95 6.74 2.22
N ALA A 68 -15.94 5.88 2.22
CA ALA A 68 -14.54 6.27 2.08
C ALA A 68 -14.31 7.04 0.77
N HIS A 69 -14.78 6.50 -0.35
CA HIS A 69 -14.68 7.16 -1.65
C HIS A 69 -15.36 8.54 -1.67
N ASN A 70 -16.59 8.65 -1.12
CA ASN A 70 -17.32 9.91 -1.08
C ASN A 70 -16.65 10.98 -0.21
N GLN A 71 -15.79 10.58 0.73
CA GLN A 71 -14.97 11.46 1.56
C GLN A 71 -13.59 11.74 0.96
N GLY A 72 -13.29 11.18 -0.22
CA GLY A 72 -12.05 11.44 -0.95
C GLY A 72 -10.90 10.50 -0.62
N HIS A 73 -11.11 9.47 0.21
CA HIS A 73 -10.10 8.45 0.48
C HIS A 73 -9.93 7.50 -0.69
N ASP A 74 -8.70 7.10 -0.96
CA ASP A 74 -8.41 5.97 -1.84
C ASP A 74 -8.87 4.68 -1.19
N VAL A 75 -9.56 3.82 -1.98
CA VAL A 75 -10.09 2.53 -1.54
C VAL A 75 -9.31 1.40 -2.18
N LEU A 76 -8.91 0.41 -1.38
CA LEU A 76 -8.31 -0.84 -1.83
C LEU A 76 -9.20 -2.03 -1.43
N ILE A 77 -9.09 -3.13 -2.17
CA ILE A 77 -9.63 -4.42 -1.78
C ILE A 77 -8.61 -5.11 -0.88
N HIS A 78 -8.96 -5.41 0.37
CA HIS A 78 -8.12 -6.17 1.29
C HIS A 78 -8.44 -7.66 1.16
N LEU A 79 -7.78 -8.34 0.21
CA LEU A 79 -8.15 -9.70 -0.18
C LEU A 79 -7.53 -10.75 0.74
N PRO A 80 -8.34 -11.60 1.39
CA PRO A 80 -7.83 -12.68 2.23
C PRO A 80 -7.00 -13.69 1.44
N MET A 81 -5.80 -13.96 1.94
CA MET A 81 -4.84 -14.91 1.35
C MET A 81 -4.23 -15.81 2.43
N ALA A 82 -4.02 -17.08 2.12
CA ALA A 82 -3.57 -18.09 3.07
C ALA A 82 -2.20 -17.75 3.69
N PRO A 83 -2.10 -17.74 5.02
CA PRO A 83 -0.84 -17.62 5.74
C PRO A 83 -0.14 -18.99 5.88
N LEU A 84 1.13 -18.98 6.25
CA LEU A 84 1.86 -20.19 6.67
C LEU A 84 1.44 -20.66 8.08
N SER A 85 0.97 -19.74 8.90
CA SER A 85 0.49 -20.06 10.26
C SER A 85 -0.89 -20.73 10.22
N LYS A 86 -1.13 -21.57 11.25
CA LYS A 86 -2.45 -22.19 11.46
C LYS A 86 -3.33 -21.23 12.27
N GLN A 87 -4.30 -20.63 11.63
CA GLN A 87 -5.29 -19.74 12.27
C GLN A 87 -6.59 -19.78 11.48
N PRO A 88 -7.72 -19.35 12.07
CA PRO A 88 -8.98 -19.20 11.36
C PRO A 88 -8.80 -18.32 10.12
N LEU A 89 -9.41 -18.72 9.02
CA LEU A 89 -9.34 -17.99 7.75
C LEU A 89 -10.68 -17.31 7.47
N GLU A 90 -10.60 -16.17 6.85
CA GLU A 90 -11.75 -15.50 6.24
C GLU A 90 -12.38 -16.38 5.15
N LYS A 91 -13.67 -16.15 4.91
CA LYS A 91 -14.35 -16.78 3.77
C LYS A 91 -13.64 -16.39 2.46
N ASP A 92 -13.61 -17.33 1.52
CA ASP A 92 -12.99 -17.13 0.19
C ASP A 92 -11.50 -16.70 0.25
N THR A 93 -10.77 -17.13 1.29
CA THR A 93 -9.32 -16.95 1.39
C THR A 93 -8.61 -17.65 0.23
N LEU A 94 -7.83 -16.93 -0.55
CA LEU A 94 -7.05 -17.48 -1.65
C LEU A 94 -5.96 -18.43 -1.16
N ARG A 95 -5.85 -19.59 -1.77
CA ARG A 95 -4.82 -20.60 -1.47
C ARG A 95 -4.02 -20.97 -2.72
N PRO A 96 -2.75 -21.35 -2.57
CA PRO A 96 -1.87 -21.69 -3.70
C PRO A 96 -2.38 -22.86 -4.58
N ASP A 97 -3.12 -23.79 -3.95
CA ASP A 97 -3.67 -25.01 -4.58
C ASP A 97 -4.96 -24.77 -5.38
N MET A 98 -5.61 -23.62 -5.22
CA MET A 98 -6.83 -23.27 -5.97
C MET A 98 -6.58 -23.22 -7.49
N SER A 99 -7.61 -23.58 -8.26
CA SER A 99 -7.62 -23.44 -9.71
C SER A 99 -7.61 -21.95 -10.12
N ALA A 100 -7.20 -21.66 -11.35
CA ALA A 100 -7.25 -20.30 -11.90
C ALA A 100 -8.69 -19.76 -11.94
N ASP A 101 -9.67 -20.61 -12.29
CA ASP A 101 -11.07 -20.21 -12.36
C ASP A 101 -11.65 -19.87 -10.97
N GLU A 102 -11.26 -20.62 -9.93
CA GLU A 102 -11.69 -20.35 -8.56
C GLU A 102 -11.11 -19.03 -8.07
N ILE A 103 -9.83 -18.78 -8.29
CA ILE A 103 -9.19 -17.50 -7.96
C ILE A 103 -9.85 -16.35 -8.73
N ALA A 104 -10.12 -16.52 -10.02
CA ALA A 104 -10.78 -15.52 -10.85
C ALA A 104 -12.22 -15.23 -10.37
N ARG A 105 -12.96 -16.23 -9.92
CA ARG A 105 -14.28 -16.06 -9.32
C ARG A 105 -14.20 -15.21 -8.06
N ILE A 106 -13.30 -15.57 -7.14
CA ILE A 106 -13.14 -14.84 -5.86
C ILE A 106 -12.75 -13.38 -6.11
N ILE A 107 -11.79 -13.14 -7.00
CA ILE A 107 -11.36 -11.77 -7.34
C ILE A 107 -12.52 -10.97 -7.94
N ARG A 108 -13.30 -11.55 -8.83
CA ARG A 108 -14.48 -10.89 -9.44
C ARG A 108 -15.51 -10.50 -8.37
N GLU A 109 -15.80 -11.41 -7.44
CA GLU A 109 -16.71 -11.14 -6.33
C GLU A 109 -16.18 -10.06 -5.40
N ALA A 110 -14.89 -10.08 -5.09
CA ALA A 110 -14.24 -9.04 -4.29
C ALA A 110 -14.32 -7.66 -4.95
N VAL A 111 -14.05 -7.57 -6.25
CA VAL A 111 -14.19 -6.32 -7.03
C VAL A 111 -15.63 -5.82 -7.01
N SER A 112 -16.60 -6.72 -7.11
CA SER A 112 -18.03 -6.36 -7.02
C SER A 112 -18.44 -5.87 -5.63
N SER A 113 -17.86 -6.44 -4.56
CA SER A 113 -18.20 -6.12 -3.17
C SER A 113 -17.59 -4.81 -2.70
N VAL A 114 -16.42 -4.44 -3.22
CA VAL A 114 -15.69 -3.22 -2.85
C VAL A 114 -15.65 -2.25 -4.01
N PRO A 115 -16.72 -1.47 -4.24
CA PRO A 115 -16.75 -0.49 -5.33
C PRO A 115 -15.70 0.62 -5.11
N TYR A 116 -15.34 1.29 -6.22
CA TYR A 116 -14.37 2.39 -6.26
C TYR A 116 -12.93 2.00 -5.90
N ALA A 117 -12.62 0.71 -5.75
CA ALA A 117 -11.26 0.28 -5.47
C ALA A 117 -10.32 0.63 -6.62
N ILE A 118 -9.16 1.21 -6.28
CA ILE A 118 -8.08 1.54 -7.22
C ILE A 118 -6.93 0.54 -7.17
N GLY A 119 -6.92 -0.34 -6.17
CA GLY A 119 -5.91 -1.36 -5.95
C GLY A 119 -6.41 -2.50 -5.09
N MET A 120 -5.57 -3.48 -4.91
CA MET A 120 -5.79 -4.65 -4.06
C MET A 120 -4.54 -4.91 -3.23
N ASN A 121 -4.70 -5.24 -1.94
CA ASN A 121 -3.61 -5.74 -1.11
C ASN A 121 -3.98 -7.08 -0.47
N ASN A 122 -3.01 -7.79 0.06
CA ASN A 122 -3.24 -9.06 0.72
C ASN A 122 -3.47 -8.89 2.22
N HIS A 123 -4.62 -9.39 2.71
CA HIS A 123 -4.83 -9.70 4.12
C HIS A 123 -4.12 -11.02 4.44
N MET A 124 -3.23 -11.03 5.46
CA MET A 124 -2.33 -12.17 5.70
C MET A 124 -1.50 -12.52 4.44
N GLY A 125 -1.47 -13.80 4.07
CA GLY A 125 -1.04 -14.24 2.74
C GLY A 125 0.40 -14.73 2.64
N SER A 126 1.09 -15.04 3.74
CA SER A 126 2.49 -15.49 3.68
C SER A 126 2.69 -16.79 2.87
N ALA A 127 1.72 -17.72 2.90
CA ALA A 127 1.75 -18.91 2.04
C ALA A 127 1.41 -18.57 0.58
N MET A 128 0.36 -17.78 0.37
CA MET A 128 -0.08 -17.43 -0.98
C MET A 128 0.94 -16.58 -1.71
N THR A 129 1.44 -15.51 -1.09
CA THR A 129 2.39 -14.58 -1.73
C THR A 129 3.78 -15.19 -1.95
N SER A 130 4.19 -16.20 -1.17
CA SER A 130 5.43 -16.95 -1.44
C SER A 130 5.31 -18.00 -2.56
N SER A 131 4.08 -18.30 -3.01
CA SER A 131 3.84 -19.24 -4.11
C SER A 131 3.83 -18.52 -5.46
N LEU A 132 4.87 -18.74 -6.27
CA LEU A 132 4.91 -18.17 -7.63
C LEU A 132 3.72 -18.64 -8.47
N PRO A 133 3.40 -19.95 -8.56
CA PRO A 133 2.23 -20.40 -9.34
C PRO A 133 0.91 -19.83 -8.83
N GLY A 134 0.75 -19.71 -7.49
CA GLY A 134 -0.44 -19.10 -6.89
C GLY A 134 -0.57 -17.64 -7.29
N MET A 135 0.49 -16.86 -7.10
CA MET A 135 0.47 -15.43 -7.45
C MET A 135 0.36 -15.17 -8.95
N GLN A 136 0.88 -16.07 -9.81
CA GLN A 136 0.67 -15.94 -11.26
C GLN A 136 -0.82 -16.00 -11.63
N LYS A 137 -1.61 -16.89 -11.00
CA LYS A 137 -3.06 -16.96 -11.19
C LYS A 137 -3.75 -15.69 -10.70
N VAL A 138 -3.31 -15.13 -9.57
CA VAL A 138 -3.81 -13.85 -9.03
C VAL A 138 -3.53 -12.72 -10.01
N MET A 139 -2.30 -12.57 -10.47
CA MET A 139 -1.90 -11.48 -11.38
C MET A 139 -2.58 -11.62 -12.75
N ALA A 140 -2.73 -12.83 -13.27
CA ALA A 140 -3.46 -13.08 -14.50
C ALA A 140 -4.95 -12.66 -14.39
N SER A 141 -5.58 -12.96 -13.25
CA SER A 141 -6.96 -12.51 -12.99
C SER A 141 -7.04 -10.99 -12.82
N LEU A 142 -6.11 -10.41 -12.05
CA LEU A 142 -6.09 -8.98 -11.75
C LEU A 142 -5.82 -8.13 -13.01
N ALA A 143 -5.13 -8.68 -14.02
CA ALA A 143 -4.87 -8.01 -15.29
C ALA A 143 -6.13 -7.63 -16.07
N HIS A 144 -7.28 -8.24 -15.76
CA HIS A 144 -8.58 -7.87 -16.36
C HIS A 144 -9.20 -6.62 -15.73
N TYR A 145 -8.59 -6.07 -14.67
CA TYR A 145 -9.09 -4.92 -13.94
C TYR A 145 -8.02 -3.81 -13.92
N ASN A 146 -8.45 -2.57 -13.85
CA ASN A 146 -7.53 -1.43 -13.73
C ASN A 146 -7.12 -1.23 -12.25
N LEU A 147 -6.51 -2.26 -11.65
CA LEU A 147 -6.09 -2.29 -10.25
C LEU A 147 -4.58 -2.54 -10.15
N PHE A 148 -3.90 -1.81 -9.26
CA PHE A 148 -2.55 -2.19 -8.86
C PHE A 148 -2.59 -3.22 -7.73
N PHE A 149 -1.50 -3.93 -7.50
CA PHE A 149 -1.35 -4.80 -6.35
C PHE A 149 -0.35 -4.19 -5.34
N LEU A 150 -0.81 -3.97 -4.12
CA LEU A 150 0.04 -3.58 -2.99
C LEU A 150 0.39 -4.85 -2.21
N ASP A 151 1.63 -5.29 -2.34
CA ASP A 151 2.18 -6.38 -1.54
C ASP A 151 2.36 -5.93 -0.10
N SER A 152 1.55 -6.47 0.81
CA SER A 152 1.61 -6.19 2.25
C SER A 152 2.88 -6.73 2.92
N MET A 153 3.72 -7.44 2.16
CA MET A 153 5.02 -7.96 2.63
C MET A 153 4.93 -8.72 3.95
N THR A 154 3.96 -9.62 4.06
CA THR A 154 3.80 -10.52 5.21
C THR A 154 4.84 -11.63 5.25
N ILE A 155 5.65 -11.75 4.19
CA ILE A 155 6.80 -12.63 4.08
C ILE A 155 7.86 -11.99 3.20
N GLY A 156 9.14 -12.20 3.55
CA GLY A 156 10.26 -11.57 2.84
C GLY A 156 10.52 -12.11 1.43
N ASN A 157 10.12 -13.36 1.13
CA ASN A 157 10.31 -14.00 -0.17
C ASN A 157 9.06 -13.95 -1.07
N SER A 158 8.21 -12.92 -0.90
CA SER A 158 7.03 -12.73 -1.74
C SER A 158 7.37 -12.77 -3.24
N GLN A 159 6.55 -13.48 -4.00
CA GLN A 159 6.65 -13.66 -5.45
C GLN A 159 5.75 -12.68 -6.24
N ALA A 160 5.04 -11.78 -5.57
CA ALA A 160 4.07 -10.89 -6.22
C ALA A 160 4.66 -10.10 -7.39
N MET A 161 5.83 -9.47 -7.20
CA MET A 161 6.52 -8.72 -8.26
C MET A 161 6.91 -9.61 -9.45
N ARG A 162 7.43 -10.83 -9.16
CA ARG A 162 7.82 -11.78 -10.21
C ARG A 162 6.61 -12.31 -10.97
N ALA A 163 5.53 -12.58 -10.24
CA ALA A 163 4.29 -13.09 -10.83
C ALA A 163 3.60 -12.06 -11.74
N ALA A 164 3.77 -10.78 -11.47
CA ALA A 164 3.19 -9.71 -12.28
C ALA A 164 3.93 -9.44 -13.60
N ALA A 165 5.13 -10.01 -13.78
CA ALA A 165 5.92 -9.79 -15.00
C ALA A 165 5.14 -10.18 -16.26
N GLY A 166 5.02 -9.26 -17.21
CA GLY A 166 4.29 -9.46 -18.47
C GLY A 166 2.77 -9.34 -18.38
N THR A 167 2.17 -9.14 -17.19
CA THR A 167 0.71 -9.04 -17.03
C THR A 167 0.17 -7.62 -17.17
N GLY A 168 1.02 -6.60 -17.06
CA GLY A 168 0.60 -5.20 -16.99
C GLY A 168 0.17 -4.74 -15.59
N VAL A 169 0.01 -5.64 -14.63
CA VAL A 169 -0.33 -5.29 -13.25
C VAL A 169 0.86 -4.61 -12.57
N LYS A 170 0.65 -3.39 -12.08
CA LYS A 170 1.66 -2.68 -11.28
C LYS A 170 1.68 -3.25 -9.88
N VAL A 171 2.87 -3.64 -9.40
CA VAL A 171 3.08 -4.10 -8.02
C VAL A 171 3.88 -3.05 -7.25
N ILE A 172 3.36 -2.65 -6.10
CA ILE A 172 4.04 -1.79 -5.12
C ILE A 172 4.16 -2.54 -3.80
N LYS A 173 5.05 -2.12 -2.91
CA LYS A 173 5.35 -2.86 -1.68
C LYS A 173 5.25 -1.97 -0.45
N ARG A 174 4.65 -2.46 0.61
CA ARG A 174 4.74 -1.88 1.94
C ARG A 174 6.21 -1.85 2.42
N LYS A 175 6.59 -0.77 3.04
CA LYS A 175 7.94 -0.58 3.60
C LYS A 175 7.99 -0.64 5.12
N VAL A 176 6.90 -0.24 5.78
CA VAL A 176 6.80 -0.23 7.24
C VAL A 176 5.46 -0.81 7.64
N PHE A 177 5.44 -1.69 8.64
CA PHE A 177 4.24 -2.10 9.34
C PHE A 177 4.10 -1.23 10.58
N LEU A 178 2.99 -0.52 10.73
CA LEU A 178 2.87 0.52 11.77
C LEU A 178 2.55 -0.07 13.14
N ASP A 179 1.70 -1.08 13.19
CA ASP A 179 1.07 -1.62 14.39
C ASP A 179 1.30 -3.13 14.58
N ASP A 180 2.44 -3.65 14.13
CA ASP A 180 2.89 -5.01 14.42
C ASP A 180 2.90 -5.27 15.94
N THR A 181 3.29 -4.22 16.70
CA THR A 181 3.10 -4.14 18.15
C THR A 181 2.10 -3.04 18.46
N GLN A 182 0.94 -3.41 19.04
CA GLN A 182 -0.19 -2.52 19.25
C GLN A 182 -0.05 -1.67 20.53
N ASN A 183 0.96 -0.81 20.56
CA ASN A 183 1.10 0.23 21.57
C ASN A 183 1.57 1.55 20.97
N ASP A 184 1.23 2.65 21.62
CA ASP A 184 1.47 4.01 21.11
C ASP A 184 2.96 4.30 20.84
N ALA A 185 3.87 3.79 21.65
CA ALA A 185 5.29 4.06 21.53
C ALA A 185 5.85 3.40 20.27
N ASP A 186 5.52 2.13 20.02
CA ASP A 186 5.97 1.39 18.84
C ASP A 186 5.33 1.93 17.57
N ILE A 187 4.03 2.22 17.58
CA ILE A 187 3.33 2.83 16.44
C ILE A 187 4.00 4.17 16.06
N ARG A 188 4.28 5.01 17.04
CA ARG A 188 4.97 6.29 16.82
C ARG A 188 6.40 6.10 16.29
N TYR A 189 7.11 5.11 16.80
CA TYR A 189 8.44 4.76 16.32
C TYR A 189 8.40 4.33 14.85
N GLN A 190 7.48 3.40 14.48
CA GLN A 190 7.33 2.92 13.12
C GLN A 190 6.86 4.03 12.17
N PHE A 191 5.97 4.92 12.61
CA PHE A 191 5.57 6.09 11.83
C PHE A 191 6.78 6.99 11.52
N ASN A 192 7.60 7.33 12.51
CA ASN A 192 8.80 8.13 12.31
C ASN A 192 9.80 7.44 11.36
N ARG A 193 9.91 6.10 11.43
CA ARG A 193 10.70 5.30 10.50
C ARG A 193 10.16 5.39 9.07
N ALA A 194 8.82 5.34 8.89
CA ALA A 194 8.18 5.49 7.59
C ALA A 194 8.46 6.89 6.99
N VAL A 195 8.35 7.95 7.79
CA VAL A 195 8.70 9.32 7.40
C VAL A 195 10.17 9.43 6.95
N ALA A 196 11.10 8.85 7.74
CA ALA A 196 12.51 8.86 7.40
C ALA A 196 12.80 8.11 6.08
N LEU A 197 12.13 6.98 5.84
CA LEU A 197 12.23 6.23 4.60
C LEU A 197 11.67 7.02 3.41
N ALA A 198 10.53 7.68 3.58
CA ALA A 198 9.95 8.52 2.54
C ALA A 198 10.90 9.66 2.14
N ARG A 199 11.48 10.36 3.12
CA ARG A 199 12.48 11.42 2.88
C ARG A 199 13.72 10.90 2.16
N ARG A 200 14.24 9.75 2.55
CA ARG A 200 15.46 9.18 1.97
C ARG A 200 15.26 8.62 0.56
N ASN A 201 14.13 7.98 0.30
CA ASN A 201 13.87 7.23 -0.93
C ASN A 201 12.91 7.95 -1.89
N GLY A 202 12.45 9.16 -1.53
CA GLY A 202 11.43 9.90 -2.28
C GLY A 202 9.99 9.43 -1.99
N SER A 203 9.81 8.17 -1.54
CA SER A 203 8.49 7.65 -1.14
C SER A 203 8.59 6.45 -0.20
N ALA A 204 7.55 6.23 0.60
CA ALA A 204 7.32 5.03 1.38
C ALA A 204 5.81 4.74 1.50
N ILE A 205 5.47 3.45 1.75
CA ILE A 205 4.11 2.99 2.06
C ILE A 205 4.16 2.31 3.44
N ALA A 206 3.23 2.67 4.32
CA ALA A 206 3.08 2.14 5.66
C ALA A 206 1.62 1.73 5.92
#